data_4d0f5f9ab840bf649fa4c81d2e0dc275
#
_entry.id   4d0f5f9ab840bf649fa4c81d2e0dc275
#
_cell.length_a   1.000
_cell.length_b   1.000
_cell.length_c   1.000
_cell.angle_alpha   90.00
_cell.angle_beta   90.00
_cell.angle_gamma   90.00
#
_symmetry.space_group_name_H-M   'P 1'
#
loop_
_entity.id
_entity.type
_entity.pdbx_description
1 polymer ?
#
loop_
_entity_poly.entity_id
_entity_poly.type
_entity_poly.pdbx_seq_one_letter_code
_entity_poly.pdbx_strand_id
1 'polypeptide(L)'
;MIQTQKIENLSDYIATYSPFLPIILFFLFYQVTKKQKSLWPIIVFAILTIANFFLEDYIPKKIVYRKIFLGFTTFYEYALFTIFLWNNIKNRLFKNVIVVLSISFVCFLIFYYTSARFKRLDSVPIGIECILILIYSFYFFYEKINNPDVLFIYNDYKFWITTGIMIYLSGSFFIYIFANQVPKNELNLYWSFSFIFMGIMNILFSIGILILGLQPKKHHPKPKANHHYLDIT
;
A
#
# COMPACT_ATOMS: atom_id res chain seq x y z
N MET A 1 -22.14 -7.64 23.71
CA MET A 1 -21.02 -8.55 24.03
C MET A 1 -20.84 -9.65 22.97
N ILE A 2 -21.84 -10.50 22.68
CA ILE A 2 -21.70 -11.57 21.65
C ILE A 2 -21.48 -11.03 20.24
N GLN A 3 -22.13 -9.94 19.84
CA GLN A 3 -21.95 -9.32 18.51
C GLN A 3 -20.59 -8.67 18.34
N THR A 4 -20.06 -8.00 19.38
CA THR A 4 -18.72 -7.38 19.37
C THR A 4 -17.64 -8.43 19.17
N GLN A 5 -17.72 -9.53 19.90
CA GLN A 5 -16.76 -10.63 19.77
C GLN A 5 -16.79 -11.32 18.38
N LYS A 6 -17.96 -11.39 17.74
CA LYS A 6 -18.07 -11.89 16.36
C LYS A 6 -17.39 -10.95 15.35
N ILE A 7 -17.51 -9.64 15.52
CA ILE A 7 -16.87 -8.64 14.67
C ILE A 7 -15.35 -8.70 14.84
N GLU A 8 -14.86 -8.78 16.07
CA GLU A 8 -13.43 -8.92 16.38
C GLU A 8 -12.85 -10.18 15.69
N ASN A 9 -13.46 -11.34 15.89
CA ASN A 9 -12.99 -12.57 15.26
C ASN A 9 -13.02 -12.49 13.73
N LEU A 10 -14.07 -11.92 13.12
CA LEU A 10 -14.17 -11.77 11.68
C LEU A 10 -13.09 -10.84 11.13
N SER A 11 -12.83 -9.72 11.79
CA SER A 11 -11.81 -8.76 11.38
C SER A 11 -10.40 -9.36 11.47
N ASP A 12 -10.11 -10.16 12.48
CA ASP A 12 -8.84 -10.87 12.62
C ASP A 12 -8.63 -11.88 11.48
N TYR A 13 -9.67 -12.63 11.09
CA TYR A 13 -9.61 -13.49 9.91
C TYR A 13 -9.37 -12.69 8.62
N ILE A 14 -10.06 -11.55 8.45
CA ILE A 14 -9.86 -10.68 7.29
C ILE A 14 -8.41 -10.19 7.24
N ALA A 15 -7.87 -9.71 8.35
CA ALA A 15 -6.50 -9.22 8.43
C ALA A 15 -5.48 -10.30 8.10
N THR A 16 -5.67 -11.52 8.62
CA THR A 16 -4.74 -12.62 8.44
C THR A 16 -4.76 -13.19 7.01
N TYR A 17 -5.95 -13.33 6.42
CA TYR A 17 -6.10 -14.04 5.15
C TYR A 17 -6.20 -13.16 3.91
N SER A 18 -6.65 -11.90 4.05
CA SER A 18 -6.80 -11.02 2.88
C SER A 18 -5.47 -10.75 2.13
N PRO A 19 -4.28 -10.65 2.77
CA PRO A 19 -3.04 -10.42 2.04
C PRO A 19 -2.62 -11.59 1.13
N PHE A 20 -3.17 -12.79 1.33
CA PHE A 20 -2.90 -13.93 0.43
C PHE A 20 -3.52 -13.72 -0.96
N LEU A 21 -4.64 -12.98 -1.06
CA LEU A 21 -5.34 -12.76 -2.34
C LEU A 21 -4.45 -12.11 -3.41
N PRO A 22 -3.83 -10.94 -3.17
CA PRO A 22 -2.95 -10.33 -4.17
C PRO A 22 -1.72 -11.18 -4.48
N ILE A 23 -1.19 -11.96 -3.52
CA ILE A 23 -0.05 -12.86 -3.73
C ILE A 23 -0.44 -14.00 -4.67
N ILE A 24 -1.57 -14.67 -4.41
CA ILE A 24 -2.07 -15.78 -5.26
C ILE A 24 -2.28 -15.28 -6.69
N LEU A 25 -2.95 -14.15 -6.87
CA LEU A 25 -3.21 -13.58 -8.18
C LEU A 25 -1.92 -13.15 -8.89
N PHE A 26 -0.94 -12.61 -8.15
CA PHE A 26 0.36 -12.27 -8.71
C PHE A 26 1.05 -13.51 -9.32
N PHE A 27 1.06 -14.62 -8.62
CA PHE A 27 1.65 -15.87 -9.12
C PHE A 27 0.81 -16.49 -10.23
N LEU A 28 -0.51 -16.43 -10.15
CA LEU A 28 -1.40 -16.94 -11.19
C LEU A 28 -1.18 -16.23 -12.53
N PHE A 29 -0.97 -14.92 -12.50
CA PHE A 29 -0.65 -14.10 -13.67
C PHE A 29 0.86 -13.78 -13.81
N TYR A 30 1.74 -14.63 -13.27
CA TYR A 30 3.17 -14.36 -13.16
C TYR A 30 3.84 -13.90 -14.45
N GLN A 31 3.45 -14.47 -15.61
CA GLN A 31 4.05 -14.09 -16.89
C GLN A 31 3.85 -12.62 -17.28
N VAL A 32 2.77 -12.00 -16.80
CA VAL A 32 2.44 -10.59 -17.04
C VAL A 32 2.95 -9.72 -15.90
N THR A 33 2.70 -10.13 -14.66
CA THR A 33 2.99 -9.36 -13.45
C THR A 33 4.48 -9.18 -13.21
N LYS A 34 5.33 -10.20 -13.51
CA LYS A 34 6.79 -10.12 -13.38
C LYS A 34 7.44 -9.00 -14.21
N LYS A 35 6.80 -8.58 -15.29
CA LYS A 35 7.26 -7.49 -16.13
C LYS A 35 7.02 -6.12 -15.53
N GLN A 36 6.12 -6.02 -14.56
CA GLN A 36 5.72 -4.78 -13.91
C GLN A 36 6.51 -4.58 -12.61
N LYS A 37 7.69 -3.98 -12.72
CA LYS A 37 8.57 -3.73 -11.57
C LYS A 37 7.89 -2.94 -10.44
N SER A 38 6.90 -2.10 -10.78
CA SER A 38 6.15 -1.33 -9.80
C SER A 38 5.23 -2.15 -8.91
N LEU A 39 4.90 -3.41 -9.26
CA LEU A 39 4.09 -4.30 -8.41
C LEU A 39 4.87 -4.94 -7.26
N TRP A 40 6.18 -5.10 -7.41
CA TRP A 40 6.99 -5.78 -6.40
C TRP A 40 6.86 -5.19 -4.99
N PRO A 41 6.87 -3.85 -4.79
CA PRO A 41 6.66 -3.30 -3.45
C PRO A 41 5.34 -3.75 -2.81
N ILE A 42 4.28 -3.88 -3.59
CA ILE A 42 2.96 -4.30 -3.10
C ILE A 42 2.96 -5.78 -2.68
N ILE A 43 3.61 -6.64 -3.43
CA ILE A 43 3.72 -8.06 -3.08
C ILE A 43 4.62 -8.26 -1.86
N VAL A 44 5.74 -7.53 -1.78
CA VAL A 44 6.60 -7.54 -0.61
C VAL A 44 5.84 -7.04 0.62
N PHE A 45 5.04 -5.99 0.49
CA PHE A 45 4.16 -5.51 1.56
C PHE A 45 3.20 -6.61 2.04
N ALA A 46 2.50 -7.29 1.13
CA ALA A 46 1.58 -8.36 1.48
C ALA A 46 2.29 -9.52 2.21
N ILE A 47 3.49 -9.91 1.76
CA ILE A 47 4.30 -10.96 2.41
C ILE A 47 4.74 -10.52 3.81
N LEU A 48 5.23 -9.28 3.97
CA LEU A 48 5.65 -8.76 5.27
C LEU A 48 4.46 -8.60 6.23
N THR A 49 3.28 -8.24 5.74
CA THR A 49 2.07 -8.18 6.55
C THR A 49 1.71 -9.56 7.10
N ILE A 50 1.74 -10.61 6.27
CA ILE A 50 1.54 -11.99 6.73
C ILE A 50 2.59 -12.36 7.78
N ALA A 51 3.87 -12.09 7.50
CA ALA A 51 4.95 -12.38 8.44
C ALA A 51 4.76 -11.66 9.79
N ASN A 52 4.30 -10.41 9.76
CA ASN A 52 4.00 -9.65 10.98
C ASN A 52 2.92 -10.30 11.85
N PHE A 53 1.82 -10.77 11.25
CA PHE A 53 0.79 -11.46 12.01
C PHE A 53 1.33 -12.69 12.73
N PHE A 54 2.15 -13.49 12.07
CA PHE A 54 2.75 -14.67 12.70
C PHE A 54 3.84 -14.33 13.72
N LEU A 55 4.55 -13.22 13.54
CA LEU A 55 5.64 -12.83 14.43
C LEU A 55 5.14 -12.11 15.69
N GLU A 56 3.99 -11.45 15.64
CA GLU A 56 3.46 -10.66 16.77
C GLU A 56 3.30 -11.50 18.03
N ASP A 57 2.86 -12.75 17.91
CA ASP A 57 2.67 -13.68 19.04
C ASP A 57 4.00 -14.10 19.69
N TYR A 58 5.09 -14.07 18.94
CA TYR A 58 6.44 -14.46 19.45
C TYR A 58 7.21 -13.28 20.04
N ILE A 59 6.75 -12.05 19.86
CA ILE A 59 7.47 -10.87 20.35
C ILE A 59 7.32 -10.78 21.88
N PRO A 60 8.46 -10.71 22.62
CA PRO A 60 8.41 -10.53 24.06
C PRO A 60 7.60 -9.27 24.43
N LYS A 61 6.72 -9.39 25.43
CA LYS A 61 5.86 -8.28 25.92
C LYS A 61 6.65 -7.09 26.52
N LYS A 62 7.99 -7.13 26.48
CA LYS A 62 8.83 -6.01 26.91
C LYS A 62 8.67 -4.82 25.96
N ILE A 63 8.50 -3.63 26.53
CA ILE A 63 8.23 -2.38 25.80
C ILE A 63 9.25 -2.07 24.69
N VAL A 64 10.52 -2.45 24.90
CA VAL A 64 11.60 -2.21 23.93
C VAL A 64 11.41 -3.01 22.64
N TYR A 65 11.08 -4.30 22.74
CA TYR A 65 10.87 -5.14 21.55
C TYR A 65 9.64 -4.72 20.77
N ARG A 66 8.56 -4.38 21.47
CA ARG A 66 7.34 -3.85 20.85
C ARG A 66 7.59 -2.53 20.11
N LYS A 67 8.41 -1.65 20.69
CA LYS A 67 8.83 -0.38 20.09
C LYS A 67 9.59 -0.59 18.77
N ILE A 68 10.57 -1.50 18.79
CA ILE A 68 11.35 -1.84 17.58
C ILE A 68 10.44 -2.44 16.50
N PHE A 69 9.56 -3.33 16.89
CA PHE A 69 8.63 -3.98 15.98
C PHE A 69 7.69 -2.97 15.30
N LEU A 70 7.03 -2.11 16.08
CA LEU A 70 6.16 -1.06 15.53
C LEU A 70 6.93 -0.08 14.64
N GLY A 71 8.14 0.32 15.04
CA GLY A 71 8.99 1.18 14.22
C GLY A 71 9.38 0.54 12.89
N PHE A 72 9.68 -0.76 12.91
CA PHE A 72 9.97 -1.52 11.69
C PHE A 72 8.72 -1.63 10.80
N THR A 73 7.55 -1.87 11.39
CA THR A 73 6.27 -1.95 10.66
C THR A 73 5.97 -0.63 9.95
N THR A 74 5.99 0.49 10.66
CA THR A 74 5.80 1.83 10.11
C THR A 74 6.82 2.14 9.00
N PHE A 75 8.09 1.76 9.21
CA PHE A 75 9.13 2.01 8.22
C PHE A 75 8.92 1.23 6.91
N TYR A 76 8.67 -0.08 6.96
CA TYR A 76 8.51 -0.85 5.73
C TYR A 76 7.21 -0.49 4.99
N GLU A 77 6.13 -0.21 5.71
CA GLU A 77 4.86 0.23 5.13
C GLU A 77 5.05 1.54 4.35
N TYR A 78 5.62 2.55 5.00
CA TYR A 78 5.97 3.81 4.36
C TYR A 78 6.86 3.60 3.13
N ALA A 79 7.96 2.85 3.28
CA ALA A 79 8.94 2.65 2.21
C ALA A 79 8.31 1.97 0.98
N LEU A 80 7.54 0.91 1.19
CA LEU A 80 6.96 0.13 0.08
C LEU A 80 5.88 0.90 -0.67
N PHE A 81 4.98 1.60 0.04
CA PHE A 81 3.97 2.44 -0.61
C PHE A 81 4.61 3.64 -1.32
N THR A 82 5.61 4.26 -0.71
CA THR A 82 6.35 5.37 -1.33
C THR A 82 7.10 4.91 -2.58
N ILE A 83 7.79 3.76 -2.56
CA ILE A 83 8.47 3.20 -3.74
C ILE A 83 7.46 2.90 -4.85
N PHE A 84 6.29 2.35 -4.52
CA PHE A 84 5.23 2.12 -5.50
C PHE A 84 4.78 3.42 -6.16
N LEU A 85 4.47 4.45 -5.39
CA LEU A 85 4.02 5.75 -5.89
C LEU A 85 5.12 6.46 -6.68
N TRP A 86 6.36 6.49 -6.16
CA TRP A 86 7.51 7.08 -6.83
C TRP A 86 7.79 6.45 -8.20
N ASN A 87 7.65 5.12 -8.33
CA ASN A 87 7.80 4.42 -9.60
C ASN A 87 6.72 4.78 -10.62
N ASN A 88 5.54 5.20 -10.18
CA ASN A 88 4.37 5.42 -11.02
C ASN A 88 4.08 6.90 -11.32
N ILE A 89 4.63 7.84 -10.56
CA ILE A 89 4.61 9.28 -10.82
C ILE A 89 5.62 9.59 -11.93
N LYS A 90 5.29 10.46 -12.87
CA LYS A 90 6.15 10.85 -14.00
C LYS A 90 6.96 12.12 -13.72
N ASN A 91 6.37 13.08 -13.00
CA ASN A 91 6.99 14.38 -12.73
C ASN A 91 8.26 14.27 -11.90
N ARG A 92 9.40 14.69 -12.48
CA ARG A 92 10.73 14.63 -11.82
C ARG A 92 10.83 15.57 -10.60
N LEU A 93 10.23 16.74 -10.67
CA LEU A 93 10.26 17.69 -9.53
C LEU A 93 9.55 17.09 -8.32
N PHE A 94 8.37 16.52 -8.52
CA PHE A 94 7.63 15.90 -7.43
C PHE A 94 8.34 14.65 -6.88
N LYS A 95 9.00 13.88 -7.72
CA LYS A 95 9.87 12.77 -7.26
C LYS A 95 10.97 13.24 -6.31
N ASN A 96 11.61 14.38 -6.62
CA ASN A 96 12.62 14.95 -5.74
C ASN A 96 12.01 15.39 -4.39
N VAL A 97 10.79 15.95 -4.41
CA VAL A 97 10.05 16.29 -3.17
C VAL A 97 9.79 15.02 -2.35
N ILE A 98 9.35 13.93 -2.96
CA ILE A 98 9.15 12.63 -2.27
C ILE A 98 10.47 12.18 -1.61
N VAL A 99 11.60 12.26 -2.31
CA VAL A 99 12.90 11.85 -1.75
C VAL A 99 13.29 12.69 -0.54
N VAL A 100 13.17 14.03 -0.62
CA VAL A 100 13.49 14.92 0.48
C VAL A 100 12.58 14.66 1.70
N LEU A 101 11.27 14.53 1.48
CA LEU A 101 10.32 14.24 2.56
C LEU A 101 10.56 12.85 3.16
N SER A 102 10.94 11.86 2.33
CA SER A 102 11.27 10.51 2.83
C SER A 102 12.52 10.51 3.71
N ILE A 103 13.57 11.23 3.31
CA ILE A 103 14.78 11.37 4.15
C ILE A 103 14.41 12.04 5.49
N SER A 104 13.65 13.13 5.44
CA SER A 104 13.19 13.84 6.64
C SER A 104 12.34 12.92 7.55
N PHE A 105 11.47 12.10 6.99
CA PHE A 105 10.64 11.16 7.73
C PHE A 105 11.49 10.05 8.38
N VAL A 106 12.47 9.49 7.69
CA VAL A 106 13.38 8.48 8.25
C VAL A 106 14.20 9.07 9.40
N CYS A 107 14.74 10.29 9.25
CA CYS A 107 15.44 10.99 10.33
C CYS A 107 14.50 11.21 11.53
N PHE A 108 13.25 11.61 11.28
CA PHE A 108 12.23 11.74 12.32
C PHE A 108 11.95 10.41 13.03
N LEU A 109 11.79 9.30 12.30
CA LEU A 109 11.57 7.98 12.89
C LEU A 109 12.75 7.58 13.81
N ILE A 110 13.98 7.72 13.35
CA ILE A 110 15.17 7.42 14.15
C ILE A 110 15.15 8.24 15.43
N PHE A 111 14.94 9.56 15.33
CA PHE A 111 14.90 10.44 16.50
C PHE A 111 13.75 10.06 17.45
N TYR A 112 12.55 9.79 16.94
CA TYR A 112 11.37 9.45 17.73
C TYR A 112 11.57 8.14 18.50
N TYR A 113 12.06 7.10 17.82
CA TYR A 113 12.24 5.78 18.43
C TYR A 113 13.48 5.69 19.34
N THR A 114 14.47 6.56 19.20
CA THR A 114 15.59 6.66 20.14
C THR A 114 15.24 7.48 21.38
N SER A 115 14.28 8.41 21.29
CA SER A 115 13.84 9.21 22.43
C SER A 115 13.11 8.38 23.49
N ALA A 116 13.28 8.76 24.77
CA ALA A 116 12.64 8.08 25.91
C ALA A 116 11.12 8.34 26.05
N ARG A 117 10.53 9.18 25.19
CA ARG A 117 9.13 9.62 25.25
C ARG A 117 8.12 8.68 24.60
N PHE A 118 8.49 7.44 24.39
CA PHE A 118 7.60 6.44 23.80
C PHE A 118 6.31 6.28 24.60
N LYS A 119 5.16 6.49 23.95
CA LYS A 119 3.83 6.19 24.48
C LYS A 119 3.42 4.78 24.02
N ARG A 120 2.40 4.21 24.65
CA ARG A 120 1.92 2.83 24.39
C ARG A 120 1.54 2.59 22.92
N LEU A 121 1.11 3.61 22.19
CA LEU A 121 0.71 3.57 20.79
C LEU A 121 1.44 4.67 20.02
N ASP A 122 1.99 4.33 18.86
CA ASP A 122 2.79 5.22 18.01
C ASP A 122 1.93 6.06 17.07
N SER A 123 0.93 6.77 17.62
CA SER A 123 0.00 7.59 16.83
C SER A 123 0.68 8.67 16.00
N VAL A 124 1.80 9.25 16.47
CA VAL A 124 2.46 10.35 15.78
C VAL A 124 3.22 9.90 14.53
N PRO A 125 4.12 8.89 14.59
CA PRO A 125 4.79 8.39 13.38
C PRO A 125 3.81 7.90 12.31
N ILE A 126 2.81 7.11 12.70
CA ILE A 126 1.80 6.57 11.79
C ILE A 126 0.94 7.71 11.20
N GLY A 127 0.59 8.72 11.99
CA GLY A 127 -0.15 9.88 11.49
C GLY A 127 0.62 10.66 10.41
N ILE A 128 1.93 10.88 10.61
CA ILE A 128 2.80 11.53 9.62
C ILE A 128 2.94 10.68 8.36
N GLU A 129 3.17 9.37 8.52
CA GLU A 129 3.20 8.41 7.43
C GLU A 129 1.95 8.49 6.56
N CYS A 130 0.76 8.37 7.18
CA CYS A 130 -0.51 8.43 6.48
C CYS A 130 -0.67 9.73 5.68
N ILE A 131 -0.36 10.88 6.28
CA ILE A 131 -0.46 12.18 5.60
C ILE A 131 0.48 12.25 4.39
N LEU A 132 1.73 11.82 4.53
CA LEU A 132 2.70 11.87 3.44
C LEU A 132 2.26 10.99 2.27
N ILE A 133 1.88 9.73 2.54
CA ILE A 133 1.46 8.81 1.48
C ILE A 133 0.14 9.27 0.84
N LEU A 134 -0.81 9.84 1.61
CA LEU A 134 -2.02 10.43 1.05
C LEU A 134 -1.70 11.59 0.11
N ILE A 135 -0.79 12.49 0.47
CA ILE A 135 -0.35 13.59 -0.42
C ILE A 135 0.25 13.02 -1.72
N TYR A 136 1.10 11.99 -1.63
CA TYR A 136 1.70 11.36 -2.82
C TYR A 136 0.64 10.67 -3.70
N SER A 137 -0.36 10.05 -3.08
CA SER A 137 -1.48 9.40 -3.76
C SER A 137 -2.38 10.40 -4.47
N PHE A 138 -2.72 11.52 -3.81
CA PHE A 138 -3.47 12.61 -4.45
C PHE A 138 -2.73 13.20 -5.64
N TYR A 139 -1.41 13.39 -5.51
CA TYR A 139 -0.61 13.87 -6.63
C TYR A 139 -0.58 12.87 -7.79
N PHE A 140 -0.47 11.57 -7.50
CA PHE A 140 -0.57 10.53 -8.52
C PHE A 140 -1.89 10.62 -9.30
N PHE A 141 -3.03 10.79 -8.62
CA PHE A 141 -4.32 10.96 -9.28
C PHE A 141 -4.40 12.26 -10.08
N TYR A 142 -3.91 13.36 -9.53
CA TYR A 142 -3.83 14.63 -10.23
C TYR A 142 -3.05 14.50 -11.56
N GLU A 143 -1.88 13.86 -11.53
CA GLU A 143 -1.08 13.61 -12.73
C GLU A 143 -1.79 12.69 -13.74
N LYS A 144 -2.55 11.71 -13.25
CA LYS A 144 -3.32 10.79 -14.10
C LYS A 144 -4.50 11.46 -14.77
N ILE A 145 -5.25 12.29 -14.06
CA ILE A 145 -6.42 13.02 -14.58
C ILE A 145 -5.99 14.04 -15.65
N ASN A 146 -4.85 14.71 -15.43
CA ASN A 146 -4.33 15.70 -16.38
C ASN A 146 -3.62 15.10 -17.59
N ASN A 147 -3.54 13.76 -17.70
CA ASN A 147 -2.90 13.10 -18.83
C ASN A 147 -3.96 12.79 -19.91
N PRO A 148 -3.92 13.48 -21.08
CA PRO A 148 -4.91 13.30 -22.14
C PRO A 148 -4.93 11.90 -22.77
N ASP A 149 -3.83 11.13 -22.61
CA ASP A 149 -3.70 9.77 -23.16
C ASP A 149 -4.53 8.72 -22.38
N VAL A 150 -5.11 9.08 -21.24
CA VAL A 150 -5.81 8.14 -20.35
C VAL A 150 -7.31 8.36 -20.43
N LEU A 151 -7.96 7.73 -21.41
CA LEU A 151 -9.43 7.80 -21.57
C LEU A 151 -10.18 7.15 -20.39
N PHE A 152 -9.65 6.06 -19.81
CA PHE A 152 -10.29 5.32 -18.73
C PHE A 152 -9.28 4.98 -17.64
N ILE A 153 -9.25 5.78 -16.58
CA ILE A 153 -8.30 5.64 -15.46
C ILE A 153 -8.47 4.29 -14.75
N TYR A 154 -9.69 3.77 -14.66
CA TYR A 154 -9.99 2.50 -14.01
C TYR A 154 -9.49 1.25 -14.76
N ASN A 155 -9.05 1.40 -16.00
CA ASN A 155 -8.39 0.31 -16.75
C ASN A 155 -6.90 0.17 -16.40
N ASP A 156 -6.35 1.10 -15.62
CA ASP A 156 -4.97 0.99 -15.13
C ASP A 156 -4.95 0.32 -13.75
N TYR A 157 -4.24 -0.79 -13.62
CA TYR A 157 -4.07 -1.49 -12.34
C TYR A 157 -3.54 -0.58 -11.21
N LYS A 158 -2.76 0.43 -11.57
CA LYS A 158 -2.18 1.40 -10.64
C LYS A 158 -3.25 2.24 -9.94
N PHE A 159 -4.34 2.53 -10.63
CA PHE A 159 -5.50 3.22 -10.07
C PHE A 159 -6.07 2.44 -8.88
N TRP A 160 -6.34 1.16 -9.05
CA TRP A 160 -6.93 0.32 -8.02
C TRP A 160 -6.01 0.14 -6.82
N ILE A 161 -4.71 -0.06 -7.06
CA ILE A 161 -3.72 -0.17 -6.00
C ILE A 161 -3.62 1.14 -5.21
N THR A 162 -3.51 2.30 -5.88
CA THR A 162 -3.44 3.60 -5.20
C THR A 162 -4.72 3.89 -4.43
N THR A 163 -5.89 3.56 -4.99
CA THR A 163 -7.18 3.69 -4.30
C THR A 163 -7.23 2.83 -3.03
N GLY A 164 -6.72 1.60 -3.11
CA GLY A 164 -6.61 0.71 -1.95
C GLY A 164 -5.75 1.31 -0.84
N ILE A 165 -4.56 1.82 -1.18
CA ILE A 165 -3.67 2.51 -0.25
C ILE A 165 -4.39 3.70 0.41
N MET A 166 -5.08 4.53 -0.38
CA MET A 166 -5.79 5.70 0.15
C MET A 166 -6.91 5.32 1.12
N ILE A 167 -7.74 4.32 0.78
CA ILE A 167 -8.84 3.89 1.65
C ILE A 167 -8.29 3.32 2.96
N TYR A 168 -7.26 2.50 2.90
CA TYR A 168 -6.63 1.93 4.09
C TYR A 168 -6.03 3.01 4.98
N LEU A 169 -5.22 3.90 4.43
CA LEU A 169 -4.54 4.93 5.23
C LEU A 169 -5.50 5.99 5.76
N SER A 170 -6.49 6.42 4.97
CA SER A 170 -7.48 7.39 5.46
C SER A 170 -8.37 6.82 6.56
N GLY A 171 -8.79 5.56 6.43
CA GLY A 171 -9.56 4.88 7.46
C GLY A 171 -8.74 4.62 8.74
N SER A 172 -7.53 4.13 8.58
CA SER A 172 -6.62 3.83 9.70
C SER A 172 -6.11 5.09 10.41
N PHE A 173 -5.92 6.20 9.69
CA PHE A 173 -5.45 7.48 10.24
C PHE A 173 -6.26 7.93 11.46
N PHE A 174 -7.57 7.97 11.34
CA PHE A 174 -8.44 8.36 12.45
C PHE A 174 -8.39 7.38 13.61
N ILE A 175 -8.30 6.08 13.30
CA ILE A 175 -8.21 5.03 14.33
C ILE A 175 -6.92 5.22 15.14
N TYR A 176 -5.78 5.42 14.50
CA TYR A 176 -4.50 5.60 15.19
C TYR A 176 -4.43 6.89 16.02
N ILE A 177 -4.97 8.01 15.50
CA ILE A 177 -4.99 9.28 16.24
C ILE A 177 -5.82 9.18 17.51
N PHE A 178 -7.00 8.56 17.44
CA PHE A 178 -7.92 8.46 18.57
C PHE A 178 -7.67 7.26 19.47
N ALA A 179 -6.87 6.27 19.06
CA ALA A 179 -6.61 5.05 19.80
C ALA A 179 -6.12 5.27 21.25
N ASN A 180 -5.39 6.36 21.51
CA ASN A 180 -4.93 6.71 22.87
C ASN A 180 -6.05 7.27 23.78
N GLN A 181 -7.17 7.70 23.19
CA GLN A 181 -8.31 8.28 23.90
C GLN A 181 -9.43 7.25 24.14
N VAL A 182 -9.37 6.12 23.46
CA VAL A 182 -10.37 5.05 23.55
C VAL A 182 -10.20 4.25 24.85
N PRO A 183 -11.28 3.93 25.56
CA PRO A 183 -11.26 3.03 26.70
C PRO A 183 -10.67 1.67 26.34
N LYS A 184 -9.92 1.05 27.27
CA LYS A 184 -9.22 -0.22 27.02
C LYS A 184 -10.16 -1.37 26.60
N ASN A 185 -11.39 -1.36 27.08
CA ASN A 185 -12.42 -2.36 26.75
C ASN A 185 -12.97 -2.23 25.33
N GLU A 186 -12.80 -1.08 24.67
CA GLU A 186 -13.26 -0.83 23.30
C GLU A 186 -12.12 -0.84 22.28
N LEU A 187 -10.89 -0.92 22.76
CA LEU A 187 -9.71 -0.83 21.91
C LEU A 187 -9.66 -1.92 20.82
N ASN A 188 -10.09 -3.15 21.14
CA ASN A 188 -10.14 -4.25 20.17
C ASN A 188 -11.13 -3.96 19.05
N LEU A 189 -12.29 -3.38 19.36
CA LEU A 189 -13.27 -2.99 18.35
C LEU A 189 -12.71 -1.92 17.40
N TYR A 190 -11.93 -0.96 17.93
CA TYR A 190 -11.25 0.04 17.11
C TYR A 190 -10.23 -0.58 16.15
N TRP A 191 -9.45 -1.54 16.61
CA TRP A 191 -8.52 -2.29 15.75
C TRP A 191 -9.24 -3.10 14.68
N SER A 192 -10.41 -3.64 14.99
CA SER A 192 -11.23 -4.36 14.01
C SER A 192 -11.58 -3.51 12.79
N PHE A 193 -11.82 -2.22 12.94
CA PHE A 193 -12.03 -1.31 11.81
C PHE A 193 -10.78 -1.16 10.93
N SER A 194 -9.59 -1.03 11.54
CA SER A 194 -8.34 -0.97 10.77
C SER A 194 -8.13 -2.25 9.95
N PHE A 195 -8.45 -3.41 10.51
CA PHE A 195 -8.38 -4.69 9.81
C PHE A 195 -9.36 -4.81 8.64
N ILE A 196 -10.56 -4.23 8.78
CA ILE A 196 -11.52 -4.16 7.68
C ILE A 196 -10.98 -3.29 6.54
N PHE A 197 -10.40 -2.11 6.84
CA PHE A 197 -9.80 -1.25 5.82
C PHE A 197 -8.62 -1.94 5.13
N MET A 198 -7.81 -2.70 5.84
CA MET A 198 -6.74 -3.52 5.26
C MET A 198 -7.31 -4.62 4.33
N GLY A 199 -8.41 -5.24 4.72
CA GLY A 199 -9.11 -6.20 3.88
C GLY A 199 -9.60 -5.58 2.56
N ILE A 200 -10.22 -4.40 2.62
CA ILE A 200 -10.66 -3.64 1.44
C ILE A 200 -9.46 -3.30 0.55
N MET A 201 -8.35 -2.84 1.13
CA MET A 201 -7.11 -2.56 0.39
C MET A 201 -6.62 -3.79 -0.38
N ASN A 202 -6.54 -4.95 0.26
CA ASN A 202 -6.08 -6.19 -0.37
C ASN A 202 -7.03 -6.67 -1.49
N ILE A 203 -8.34 -6.46 -1.36
CA ILE A 203 -9.31 -6.69 -2.43
C ILE A 203 -9.02 -5.76 -3.62
N LEU A 204 -8.79 -4.49 -3.39
CA LEU A 204 -8.49 -3.52 -4.44
C LEU A 204 -7.13 -3.80 -5.12
N PHE A 205 -6.12 -4.25 -4.37
CA PHE A 205 -4.87 -4.74 -4.94
C PHE A 205 -5.11 -5.94 -5.86
N SER A 206 -5.96 -6.86 -5.43
CA SER A 206 -6.35 -8.04 -6.20
C SER A 206 -7.09 -7.67 -7.49
N ILE A 207 -8.01 -6.72 -7.42
CA ILE A 207 -8.70 -6.18 -8.62
C ILE A 207 -7.69 -5.56 -9.59
N GLY A 208 -6.74 -4.77 -9.09
CA GLY A 208 -5.68 -4.20 -9.92
C GLY A 208 -4.86 -5.29 -10.64
N ILE A 209 -4.44 -6.33 -9.92
CA ILE A 209 -3.67 -7.45 -10.50
C ILE A 209 -4.51 -8.22 -11.53
N LEU A 210 -5.80 -8.45 -11.27
CA LEU A 210 -6.74 -9.07 -12.22
C LEU A 210 -6.85 -8.26 -13.51
N ILE A 211 -7.06 -6.95 -13.41
CA ILE A 211 -7.15 -6.06 -14.58
C ILE A 211 -5.86 -6.15 -15.40
N LEU A 212 -4.69 -6.13 -14.76
CA LEU A 212 -3.42 -6.28 -15.44
C LEU A 212 -3.29 -7.64 -16.12
N GLY A 213 -3.70 -8.71 -15.44
CA GLY A 213 -3.59 -10.09 -15.95
C GLY A 213 -4.51 -10.39 -17.13
N LEU A 214 -5.69 -9.75 -17.14
CA LEU A 214 -6.72 -9.95 -18.18
C LEU A 214 -6.56 -8.98 -19.37
N GLN A 215 -5.64 -8.00 -19.31
CA GLN A 215 -5.40 -7.11 -20.44
C GLN A 215 -4.98 -7.91 -21.69
N PRO A 216 -5.64 -7.72 -22.85
CA PRO A 216 -5.24 -8.37 -24.07
C PRO A 216 -3.78 -7.97 -24.40
N LYS A 217 -2.96 -8.96 -24.74
CA LYS A 217 -1.58 -8.71 -25.19
C LYS A 217 -1.67 -7.72 -26.35
N LYS A 218 -1.07 -6.53 -26.19
CA LYS A 218 -0.95 -5.58 -27.30
C LYS A 218 -0.18 -6.30 -28.41
N HIS A 219 -0.90 -6.75 -29.46
CA HIS A 219 -0.27 -7.12 -30.71
C HIS A 219 0.41 -5.84 -31.23
N HIS A 220 1.72 -5.78 -31.17
CA HIS A 220 2.46 -4.83 -32.01
C HIS A 220 2.11 -5.21 -33.47
N PRO A 221 1.44 -4.35 -34.23
CA PRO A 221 1.29 -4.60 -35.66
C PRO A 221 2.73 -4.73 -36.22
N LYS A 222 3.00 -5.87 -36.84
CA LYS A 222 4.26 -6.01 -37.60
C LYS A 222 4.36 -4.81 -38.54
N PRO A 223 5.54 -4.12 -38.62
CA PRO A 223 5.67 -3.04 -39.55
C PRO A 223 5.25 -3.58 -40.92
N LYS A 224 4.26 -2.94 -41.53
CA LYS A 224 3.90 -3.24 -42.93
C LYS A 224 5.18 -3.08 -43.75
N ALA A 225 5.62 -4.15 -44.35
CA ALA A 225 6.71 -4.07 -45.33
C ALA A 225 6.28 -3.02 -46.34
N ASN A 226 7.05 -1.91 -46.44
CA ASN A 226 6.87 -0.94 -47.48
C ASN A 226 7.11 -1.67 -48.77
N HIS A 227 6.05 -2.00 -49.48
CA HIS A 227 6.16 -2.32 -50.90
C HIS A 227 6.67 -1.05 -51.57
N HIS A 228 7.97 -1.01 -51.87
CA HIS A 228 8.51 -0.12 -52.87
C HIS A 228 7.76 -0.44 -54.17
N TYR A 229 6.80 0.39 -54.50
CA TYR A 229 6.36 0.46 -55.88
C TYR A 229 7.59 0.97 -56.70
N LEU A 230 8.19 0.02 -57.41
CA LEU A 230 9.11 0.37 -58.48
C LEU A 230 8.28 1.05 -59.55
N ASP A 231 8.35 2.41 -59.61
CA ASP A 231 7.93 3.16 -60.78
C ASP A 231 8.86 2.78 -61.92
N ILE A 232 8.33 1.94 -62.80
CA ILE A 232 8.93 1.66 -64.10
C ILE A 232 8.29 2.67 -65.06
N THR A 233 9.04 3.69 -65.42
CA THR A 233 8.89 4.47 -66.66
C THR A 233 10.14 4.34 -67.49
#